data_d4ad464a8c17b5dc1688d9b1d200426e
#
_entry.id   d4ad464a8c17b5dc1688d9b1d200426e
#
_cell.length_a   1.000
_cell.length_b   1.000
_cell.length_c   1.000
_cell.angle_alpha   90.00
_cell.angle_beta   90.00
_cell.angle_gamma   90.00
#
_symmetry.space_group_name_H-M   'P 1'
#
loop_
_entity.id
_entity.type
_entity.pdbx_description
1 polymer ?
#
loop_
_entity_poly.entity_id
_entity_poly.type
_entity_poly.pdbx_seq_one_letter_code
_entity_poly.pdbx_strand_id
1 'polypeptide(L)'
;MDYATQEGKVQKWLLRVLSDLRVDLENPDFLSALWTEINHRFPEGYRLYGDQIFTDKTPDDLGVDAMEELADFFIYMAVMYDKMAPDG
;
A
#
# COMPACT_ATOMS: atom_id res chain seq x y z
N MET A 1 -17.32 -16.46 0.56
CA MET A 1 -15.93 -16.95 0.62
C MET A 1 -15.44 -16.90 2.06
N ASP A 2 -14.96 -18.02 2.58
CA ASP A 2 -14.48 -18.05 3.96
C ASP A 2 -13.10 -17.41 4.10
N TYR A 3 -12.66 -17.24 5.35
CA TYR A 3 -11.38 -16.59 5.64
C TYR A 3 -10.20 -17.37 5.08
N ALA A 4 -10.19 -18.69 5.22
CA ALA A 4 -9.08 -19.51 4.76
C ALA A 4 -8.89 -19.40 3.24
N THR A 5 -9.97 -19.37 2.49
CA THR A 5 -9.93 -19.20 1.04
C THR A 5 -9.41 -17.82 0.67
N GLN A 6 -9.88 -16.78 1.36
CA GLN A 6 -9.40 -15.41 1.13
C GLN A 6 -7.90 -15.30 1.45
N GLU A 7 -7.48 -15.85 2.57
CA GLU A 7 -6.08 -15.86 2.96
C GLU A 7 -5.20 -16.54 1.92
N GLY A 8 -5.64 -17.71 1.43
CA GLY A 8 -4.91 -18.43 0.38
C GLY A 8 -4.76 -17.63 -0.91
N LYS A 9 -5.80 -16.90 -1.30
CA LYS A 9 -5.74 -16.04 -2.48
C LYS A 9 -4.75 -14.88 -2.30
N VAL A 10 -4.76 -14.25 -1.14
CA VAL A 10 -3.80 -13.17 -0.84
C VAL A 10 -2.37 -13.70 -0.85
N GLN A 11 -2.12 -14.81 -0.15
CA GLN A 11 -0.78 -15.41 -0.09
C GLN A 11 -0.26 -15.82 -1.45
N LYS A 12 -1.13 -16.33 -2.31
CA LYS A 12 -0.77 -16.73 -3.67
C LYS A 12 -0.11 -15.60 -4.45
N TRP A 13 -0.56 -14.36 -4.25
CA TRP A 13 -0.13 -13.23 -5.05
C TRP A 13 0.97 -12.37 -4.41
N LEU A 14 1.33 -12.62 -3.14
CA LEU A 14 2.28 -11.73 -2.43
C LEU A 14 3.62 -11.58 -3.15
N LEU A 15 4.20 -12.67 -3.62
CA LEU A 15 5.49 -12.61 -4.32
C LEU A 15 5.38 -11.87 -5.64
N ARG A 16 4.25 -12.01 -6.35
CA ARG A 16 4.02 -11.27 -7.59
C ARG A 16 3.88 -9.78 -7.32
N VAL A 17 3.13 -9.40 -6.27
CA VAL A 17 3.02 -8.01 -5.87
C VAL A 17 4.39 -7.41 -5.55
N LEU A 18 5.19 -8.14 -4.77
CA LEU A 18 6.54 -7.69 -4.42
C LEU A 18 7.42 -7.50 -5.64
N SER A 19 7.40 -8.47 -6.56
CA SER A 19 8.19 -8.41 -7.78
C SER A 19 7.80 -7.21 -8.65
N ASP A 20 6.50 -7.00 -8.83
CA ASP A 20 6.00 -5.88 -9.64
C ASP A 20 6.31 -4.54 -8.97
N LEU A 21 6.19 -4.45 -7.65
CA LEU A 21 6.52 -3.23 -6.92
C LEU A 21 7.99 -2.86 -7.08
N ARG A 22 8.90 -3.83 -7.07
CA ARG A 22 10.33 -3.57 -7.29
C ARG A 22 10.58 -2.94 -8.65
N VAL A 23 9.92 -3.45 -9.69
CA VAL A 23 10.02 -2.89 -11.04
C VAL A 23 9.42 -1.48 -11.08
N ASP A 24 8.23 -1.31 -10.48
CA ASP A 24 7.54 -0.03 -10.47
C ASP A 24 8.36 1.05 -9.78
N LEU A 25 9.02 0.72 -8.66
CA LEU A 25 9.82 1.68 -7.90
C LEU A 25 11.07 2.16 -8.67
N GLU A 26 11.45 1.47 -9.73
CA GLU A 26 12.53 1.88 -10.63
C GLU A 26 11.99 2.64 -11.86
N ASN A 27 10.68 2.72 -12.01
CA ASN A 27 10.04 3.34 -13.17
C ASN A 27 9.74 4.81 -12.89
N PRO A 28 10.31 5.77 -13.67
CA PRO A 28 10.06 7.19 -13.47
C PRO A 28 8.58 7.59 -13.56
N ASP A 29 7.81 6.93 -14.42
CA ASP A 29 6.38 7.24 -14.56
C ASP A 29 5.61 6.83 -13.32
N PHE A 30 5.93 5.67 -12.76
CA PHE A 30 5.33 5.23 -11.50
C PHE A 30 5.69 6.18 -10.36
N LEU A 31 6.96 6.57 -10.25
CA LEU A 31 7.42 7.48 -9.20
C LEU A 31 6.77 8.86 -9.34
N SER A 32 6.56 9.31 -10.56
CA SER A 32 5.85 10.58 -10.80
C SER A 32 4.39 10.50 -10.36
N ALA A 33 3.72 9.39 -10.66
CA ALA A 33 2.34 9.17 -10.24
C ALA A 33 2.24 9.09 -8.71
N LEU A 34 3.18 8.39 -8.07
CA LEU A 34 3.25 8.30 -6.61
C LEU A 34 3.46 9.68 -5.98
N TRP A 35 4.36 10.48 -6.54
CA TRP A 35 4.63 11.84 -6.05
C TRP A 35 3.38 12.72 -6.17
N THR A 36 2.65 12.60 -7.28
CA THR A 36 1.40 13.33 -7.47
C THR A 36 0.40 12.94 -6.39
N GLU A 37 0.28 11.66 -6.07
CA GLU A 37 -0.62 11.19 -5.03
C GLU A 37 -0.21 11.69 -3.64
N ILE A 38 1.10 11.70 -3.36
CA ILE A 38 1.62 12.25 -2.10
C ILE A 38 1.24 13.72 -1.96
N ASN A 39 1.41 14.49 -3.04
CA ASN A 39 1.07 15.91 -3.06
C ASN A 39 -0.44 16.17 -2.93
N HIS A 40 -1.25 15.19 -3.25
CA HIS A 40 -2.70 15.26 -3.04
C HIS A 40 -3.06 14.91 -1.60
N ARG A 41 -2.48 13.86 -1.05
CA ARG A 41 -2.85 13.33 0.27
C ARG A 41 -2.25 14.12 1.42
N PHE A 42 -1.05 14.65 1.26
CA PHE A 42 -0.36 15.34 2.36
C PHE A 42 -1.11 16.60 2.82
N PRO A 43 -1.56 17.47 1.92
CA PRO A 43 -2.37 18.64 2.34
C PRO A 43 -3.68 18.24 2.99
N GLU A 44 -4.33 17.17 2.51
CA GLU A 44 -5.57 16.68 3.11
C GLU A 44 -5.34 16.18 4.53
N GLY A 45 -4.26 15.45 4.76
CA GLY A 45 -3.88 15.01 6.10
C GLY A 45 -3.62 16.17 7.03
N TYR A 46 -2.92 17.21 6.56
CA TYR A 46 -2.68 18.41 7.33
C TYR A 46 -3.99 19.14 7.68
N ARG A 47 -4.90 19.22 6.75
CA ARG A 47 -6.22 19.84 6.98
C ARG A 47 -6.98 19.10 8.09
N LEU A 48 -6.88 17.77 8.14
CA LEU A 48 -7.62 16.96 9.12
C LEU A 48 -6.93 16.89 10.48
N TYR A 49 -5.61 16.79 10.51
CA TYR A 49 -4.85 16.43 11.73
C TYR A 49 -3.79 17.47 12.13
N GLY A 50 -3.58 18.51 11.31
CA GLY A 50 -2.55 19.50 11.58
C GLY A 50 -1.15 18.91 11.51
N ASP A 51 -0.32 19.24 12.46
CA ASP A 51 1.08 18.81 12.52
C ASP A 51 1.32 17.60 13.42
N GLN A 52 0.27 16.86 13.78
CA GLN A 52 0.35 15.75 14.76
C GLN A 52 1.38 14.69 14.41
N ILE A 53 1.59 14.40 13.11
CA ILE A 53 2.59 13.41 12.72
C ILE A 53 4.02 13.83 13.09
N PHE A 54 4.28 15.13 13.17
CA PHE A 54 5.59 15.64 13.57
C PHE A 54 5.71 15.84 15.07
N THR A 55 4.62 16.17 15.75
CA THR A 55 4.66 16.56 17.17
C THR A 55 4.28 15.44 18.12
N ASP A 56 3.33 14.58 17.74
CA ASP A 56 2.73 13.60 18.65
C ASP A 56 3.21 12.15 18.41
N LYS A 57 3.78 11.88 17.23
CA LYS A 57 4.21 10.53 16.84
C LYS A 57 5.70 10.36 17.03
N THR A 58 6.12 9.28 17.71
CA THR A 58 7.53 8.88 17.77
C THR A 58 7.95 8.17 16.48
N PRO A 59 9.26 8.03 16.23
CA PRO A 59 9.72 7.22 15.09
C PRO A 59 9.16 5.79 15.10
N ASP A 60 9.05 5.17 16.28
CA ASP A 60 8.50 3.82 16.39
C ASP A 60 7.02 3.79 16.03
N ASP A 61 6.23 4.77 16.47
CA ASP A 61 4.82 4.88 16.11
C ASP A 61 4.66 5.00 14.59
N LEU A 62 5.47 5.84 13.95
CA LEU A 62 5.42 6.04 12.51
C LEU A 62 5.83 4.79 11.76
N GLY A 63 6.81 4.02 12.27
CA GLY A 63 7.21 2.75 11.68
C GLY A 63 6.09 1.73 11.69
N VAL A 64 5.36 1.65 12.80
CA VAL A 64 4.19 0.76 12.91
C VAL A 64 3.10 1.19 11.93
N ASP A 65 2.77 2.48 11.91
CA ASP A 65 1.74 3.01 11.00
C ASP A 65 2.12 2.73 9.54
N ALA A 66 3.38 2.94 9.18
CA ALA A 66 3.85 2.69 7.81
C ALA A 66 3.74 1.21 7.44
N MET A 67 4.06 0.30 8.37
CA MET A 67 3.93 -1.13 8.12
C MET A 67 2.47 -1.53 7.90
N GLU A 68 1.55 -0.95 8.65
CA GLU A 68 0.11 -1.21 8.48
C GLU A 68 -0.35 -0.77 7.09
N GLU A 69 0.06 0.41 6.65
CA GLU A 69 -0.30 0.91 5.32
C GLU A 69 0.32 0.07 4.20
N LEU A 70 1.55 -0.38 4.39
CA LEU A 70 2.21 -1.26 3.42
C LEU A 70 1.49 -2.61 3.35
N ALA A 71 1.08 -3.17 4.49
CA ALA A 71 0.30 -4.40 4.52
C ALA A 71 -1.01 -4.24 3.76
N ASP A 72 -1.73 -3.14 3.98
CA ASP A 72 -2.96 -2.85 3.26
C ASP A 72 -2.71 -2.75 1.75
N PHE A 73 -1.63 -2.10 1.34
CA PHE A 73 -1.26 -2.01 -0.06
C PHE A 73 -1.11 -3.41 -0.68
N PHE A 74 -0.37 -4.30 0.00
CA PHE A 74 -0.16 -5.66 -0.51
C PHE A 74 -1.45 -6.45 -0.61
N ILE A 75 -2.35 -6.30 0.37
CA ILE A 75 -3.66 -6.95 0.35
C ILE A 75 -4.48 -6.47 -0.84
N TYR A 76 -4.57 -5.15 -1.05
CA TYR A 76 -5.33 -4.60 -2.17
C TYR A 76 -4.78 -5.07 -3.51
N MET A 77 -3.46 -5.08 -3.67
CA MET A 77 -2.85 -5.52 -4.92
C MET A 77 -3.06 -7.00 -5.17
N ALA A 78 -2.96 -7.83 -4.13
CA ALA A 78 -3.20 -9.27 -4.25
C ALA A 78 -4.65 -9.55 -4.66
N VAL A 79 -5.61 -8.86 -4.05
CA VAL A 79 -7.02 -9.00 -4.42
C VAL A 79 -7.25 -8.55 -5.86
N MET A 80 -6.64 -7.44 -6.26
CA MET A 80 -6.74 -6.95 -7.63
C MET A 80 -6.23 -8.00 -8.63
N TYR A 81 -5.06 -8.58 -8.35
CA TYR A 81 -4.48 -9.62 -9.22
C TYR A 81 -5.37 -10.85 -9.31
N ASP A 82 -5.95 -11.27 -8.18
CA ASP A 82 -6.87 -12.41 -8.17
C ASP A 82 -8.10 -12.14 -9.04
N LYS A 83 -8.64 -10.92 -8.97
CA LYS A 83 -9.79 -10.53 -9.80
C LYS A 83 -9.44 -10.45 -11.29
N MET A 84 -8.19 -10.13 -11.62
CA MET A 84 -7.73 -10.02 -13.01
C MET A 84 -7.34 -11.37 -13.60
N ALA A 85 -7.09 -12.39 -12.77
CA ALA A 85 -6.68 -13.71 -13.24
C ALA A 85 -7.83 -14.39 -13.98
N PRO A 86 -7.56 -15.03 -15.14
CA PRO A 86 -8.63 -15.66 -15.95
C PRO A 86 -9.40 -16.73 -15.21
N ASP A 87 -8.77 -17.39 -14.26
CA ASP A 87 -9.38 -18.49 -13.49
C ASP A 87 -9.99 -18.02 -12.16
N GLY A 88 -10.03 -16.72 -11.96
CA GLY A 88 -10.68 -16.11 -10.82
C GLY A 88 -9.99 -16.29 -9.52
#